data_7321f102d57814cfff18cf08ef1e41c4
#
_entry.id   7321f102d57814cfff18cf08ef1e41c4
#
_cell.length_a   1.000
_cell.length_b   1.000
_cell.length_c   1.000
_cell.angle_alpha   90.00
_cell.angle_beta   90.00
_cell.angle_gamma   90.00
#
_symmetry.space_group_name_H-M   'P 1'
#
loop_
_entity.id
_entity.type
_entity.pdbx_description
1 polymer ?
#
loop_
_entity_poly.entity_id
_entity_poly.type
_entity_poly.pdbx_seq_one_letter_code
_entity_poly.pdbx_strand_id
1 'polypeptide(L)'
;MDFTKVIETRRSIRSYQPRDIAPDVLERILKAAIAAPTGSDKQTWHLCLVKSPEVRDRLGTEGTTQHFIKDAPVIAVCVAETRYRTDAIIAIDHLVLAARNEGIGTCWVGFFDGEKVKEILGVPADQDVVMLVPMGYPADPAAFCLKEPRARLE
;
A
#
# COMPACT_ATOMS: atom_id res chain seq x y z
N MET A 1 -2.12 -6.68 -17.94
CA MET A 1 -2.14 -5.34 -18.58
C MET A 1 -0.74 -5.05 -19.08
N ASP A 2 -0.58 -4.18 -20.10
CA ASP A 2 0.75 -3.71 -20.51
C ASP A 2 1.39 -2.84 -19.41
N PHE A 3 2.70 -2.96 -19.20
CA PHE A 3 3.43 -2.30 -18.11
C PHE A 3 3.37 -0.76 -18.21
N THR A 4 3.51 -0.22 -19.43
CA THR A 4 3.40 1.23 -19.67
C THR A 4 2.03 1.74 -19.22
N LYS A 5 0.97 1.04 -19.62
CA LYS A 5 -0.39 1.38 -19.23
C LYS A 5 -0.61 1.32 -17.71
N VAL A 6 0.03 0.38 -17.01
CA VAL A 6 -0.02 0.33 -15.54
C VAL A 6 0.52 1.62 -14.94
N ILE A 7 1.72 2.05 -15.36
CA ILE A 7 2.38 3.26 -14.86
C ILE A 7 1.55 4.50 -15.17
N GLU A 8 1.08 4.66 -16.41
CA GLU A 8 0.35 5.83 -16.88
C GLU A 8 -1.01 6.00 -16.21
N THR A 9 -1.67 4.89 -15.88
CA THR A 9 -3.04 4.91 -15.35
C THR A 9 -3.15 4.68 -13.85
N ARG A 10 -2.04 4.35 -13.14
CA ARG A 10 -2.06 4.24 -11.68
C ARG A 10 -2.44 5.58 -11.06
N ARG A 11 -3.37 5.56 -10.11
CA ARG A 11 -3.83 6.74 -9.35
C ARG A 11 -3.87 6.43 -7.86
N SER A 12 -3.79 7.49 -7.05
CA SER A 12 -4.05 7.40 -5.62
C SER A 12 -5.56 7.33 -5.38
N ILE A 13 -6.06 6.14 -5.07
CA ILE A 13 -7.47 5.86 -4.82
C ILE A 13 -7.77 6.05 -3.34
N ARG A 14 -8.83 6.78 -3.03
CA ARG A 14 -9.24 7.13 -1.65
C ARG A 14 -10.71 6.83 -1.36
N SER A 15 -11.39 6.14 -2.27
CA SER A 15 -12.77 5.68 -2.11
C SER A 15 -12.89 4.28 -2.69
N TYR A 16 -13.43 3.36 -1.92
CA TYR A 16 -13.42 1.94 -2.21
C TYR A 16 -14.84 1.37 -2.22
N GLN A 17 -15.03 0.32 -3.02
CA GLN A 17 -16.24 -0.50 -2.92
C GLN A 17 -16.20 -1.31 -1.62
N PRO A 18 -17.37 -1.55 -0.97
CA PRO A 18 -17.47 -2.42 0.20
C PRO A 18 -17.38 -3.90 -0.23
N ARG A 19 -16.24 -4.27 -0.78
CA ARG A 19 -15.98 -5.58 -1.39
C ARG A 19 -14.57 -6.04 -1.07
N ASP A 20 -14.44 -7.27 -0.60
CA ASP A 20 -13.14 -7.88 -0.35
C ASP A 20 -12.35 -8.11 -1.63
N ILE A 21 -11.02 -8.03 -1.52
CA ILE A 21 -10.11 -8.44 -2.58
C ILE A 21 -10.06 -9.98 -2.60
N ALA A 22 -10.30 -10.58 -3.79
CA ALA A 22 -10.23 -12.02 -3.93
C ALA A 22 -8.84 -12.55 -3.50
N PRO A 23 -8.78 -13.69 -2.79
CA PRO A 23 -7.52 -14.19 -2.23
C PRO A 23 -6.41 -14.41 -3.25
N ASP A 24 -6.75 -14.92 -4.43
CA ASP A 24 -5.82 -15.15 -5.55
C ASP A 24 -5.28 -13.83 -6.15
N VAL A 25 -6.13 -12.78 -6.21
CA VAL A 25 -5.72 -11.43 -6.63
C VAL A 25 -4.74 -10.85 -5.61
N LEU A 26 -5.06 -10.94 -4.32
CA LEU A 26 -4.19 -10.45 -3.26
C LEU A 26 -2.84 -11.19 -3.28
N GLU A 27 -2.84 -12.50 -3.46
CA GLU A 27 -1.62 -13.30 -3.55
C GLU A 27 -0.72 -12.86 -4.70
N ARG A 28 -1.27 -12.60 -5.90
CA ARG A 28 -0.49 -12.09 -7.04
C ARG A 28 0.15 -10.74 -6.74
N ILE A 29 -0.58 -9.85 -6.07
CA ILE A 29 -0.07 -8.53 -5.65
C ILE A 29 1.09 -8.69 -4.65
N LEU A 30 0.95 -9.56 -3.66
CA LEU A 30 1.98 -9.80 -2.65
C LEU A 30 3.24 -10.46 -3.25
N LYS A 31 3.07 -11.41 -4.19
CA LYS A 31 4.20 -12.01 -4.91
C LYS A 31 5.03 -10.97 -5.66
N ALA A 32 4.39 -9.95 -6.24
CA ALA A 32 5.13 -8.86 -6.88
C ALA A 32 5.95 -8.03 -5.88
N ALA A 33 5.39 -7.74 -4.69
CA ALA A 33 6.13 -7.07 -3.63
C ALA A 33 7.35 -7.89 -3.17
N ILE A 34 7.17 -9.21 -2.97
CA ILE A 34 8.25 -10.12 -2.55
C ILE A 34 9.36 -10.23 -3.62
N ALA A 35 9.03 -10.06 -4.90
CA ALA A 35 9.99 -10.07 -6.00
C ALA A 35 10.84 -8.78 -6.10
N ALA A 36 10.60 -7.78 -5.24
CA ALA A 36 11.37 -6.56 -5.22
C ALA A 36 12.82 -6.82 -4.81
N PRO A 37 13.81 -6.16 -5.44
CA PRO A 37 15.20 -6.27 -5.02
C PRO A 37 15.42 -5.66 -3.65
N THR A 38 16.37 -6.22 -2.90
CA THR A 38 16.81 -5.70 -1.60
C THR A 38 18.34 -5.61 -1.52
N GLY A 39 18.85 -4.70 -0.72
CA GLY A 39 20.28 -4.53 -0.51
C GLY A 39 20.92 -5.85 -0.03
N SER A 40 21.89 -6.36 -0.80
CA SER A 40 22.56 -7.64 -0.51
C SER A 40 21.62 -8.84 -0.31
N ASP A 41 20.44 -8.80 -0.93
CA ASP A 41 19.38 -9.82 -0.84
C ASP A 41 18.94 -10.15 0.61
N LYS A 42 18.92 -9.15 1.50
CA LYS A 42 18.64 -9.36 2.92
C LYS A 42 17.17 -9.48 3.28
N GLN A 43 16.27 -8.93 2.47
CA GLN A 43 14.80 -9.01 2.63
C GLN A 43 14.32 -8.62 4.06
N THR A 44 14.76 -7.47 4.53
CA THR A 44 14.61 -6.98 5.92
C THR A 44 13.36 -6.13 6.14
N TRP A 45 12.32 -6.36 5.38
CA TRP A 45 11.03 -5.69 5.51
C TRP A 45 9.89 -6.71 5.62
N HIS A 46 8.77 -6.27 6.18
CA HIS A 46 7.58 -7.08 6.35
C HIS A 46 6.33 -6.31 5.93
N LEU A 47 5.31 -7.04 5.46
CA LEU A 47 3.98 -6.51 5.19
C LEU A 47 2.99 -7.10 6.19
N CYS A 48 2.41 -6.24 7.01
CA CYS A 48 1.26 -6.57 7.85
C CYS A 48 -0.01 -6.29 7.05
N LEU A 49 -0.84 -7.30 6.78
CA LEU A 49 -2.11 -7.15 6.09
C LEU A 49 -3.24 -7.00 7.09
N VAL A 50 -3.72 -5.79 7.27
CA VAL A 50 -4.80 -5.48 8.20
C VAL A 50 -6.13 -5.64 7.49
N LYS A 51 -6.90 -6.68 7.87
CA LYS A 51 -8.23 -6.99 7.35
C LYS A 51 -9.34 -6.78 8.39
N SER A 52 -9.03 -6.90 9.71
CA SER A 52 -10.00 -6.66 10.78
C SER A 52 -10.60 -5.26 10.67
N PRO A 53 -11.93 -5.12 10.57
CA PRO A 53 -12.60 -3.82 10.53
C PRO A 53 -12.27 -2.95 11.75
N GLU A 54 -12.19 -3.54 12.93
CA GLU A 54 -11.84 -2.85 14.17
C GLU A 54 -10.44 -2.26 14.11
N VAL A 55 -9.45 -3.04 13.67
CA VAL A 55 -8.05 -2.56 13.58
C VAL A 55 -7.92 -1.51 12.49
N ARG A 56 -8.62 -1.67 11.35
CA ARG A 56 -8.64 -0.65 10.28
C ARG A 56 -9.26 0.66 10.76
N ASP A 57 -10.34 0.59 11.54
CA ASP A 57 -10.96 1.78 12.12
C ASP A 57 -9.99 2.49 13.07
N ARG A 58 -9.33 1.78 13.96
CA ARG A 58 -8.30 2.34 14.84
C ARG A 58 -7.15 2.98 14.08
N LEU A 59 -6.64 2.33 13.05
CA LEU A 59 -5.59 2.92 12.21
C LEU A 59 -6.06 4.23 11.56
N GLY A 60 -7.30 4.28 11.06
CA GLY A 60 -7.85 5.46 10.39
C GLY A 60 -8.31 6.58 11.32
N THR A 61 -8.52 6.31 12.60
CA THR A 61 -8.99 7.30 13.58
C THR A 61 -7.90 7.76 14.54
N GLU A 62 -7.03 6.84 14.96
CA GLU A 62 -5.96 7.13 15.94
C GLU A 62 -4.58 7.25 15.27
N GLY A 63 -4.32 6.48 14.21
CA GLY A 63 -2.99 6.38 13.59
C GLY A 63 -2.70 7.44 12.54
N THR A 64 -3.72 8.05 11.92
CA THR A 64 -3.54 9.08 10.88
C THR A 64 -4.74 10.00 10.76
N THR A 65 -4.51 11.19 10.21
CA THR A 65 -5.59 12.11 9.79
C THR A 65 -6.18 11.76 8.41
N GLN A 66 -5.66 10.72 7.75
CA GLN A 66 -6.14 10.22 6.46
C GLN A 66 -7.27 9.19 6.69
N HIS A 67 -8.41 9.62 7.22
CA HIS A 67 -9.49 8.74 7.72
C HIS A 67 -10.04 7.77 6.68
N PHE A 68 -9.93 8.08 5.38
CA PHE A 68 -10.40 7.21 4.28
C PHE A 68 -9.77 5.81 4.27
N ILE A 69 -8.61 5.62 4.93
CA ILE A 69 -7.91 4.32 4.92
C ILE A 69 -8.74 3.20 5.56
N LYS A 70 -9.58 3.52 6.53
CA LYS A 70 -10.43 2.54 7.22
C LYS A 70 -11.52 1.92 6.34
N ASP A 71 -11.88 2.62 5.25
CA ASP A 71 -12.91 2.18 4.30
C ASP A 71 -12.36 1.17 3.28
N ALA A 72 -11.04 1.05 3.17
CA ALA A 72 -10.42 0.02 2.33
C ALA A 72 -10.59 -1.36 2.95
N PRO A 73 -10.91 -2.42 2.18
CA PRO A 73 -11.05 -3.79 2.71
C PRO A 73 -9.73 -4.35 3.29
N VAL A 74 -8.59 -3.83 2.82
CA VAL A 74 -7.24 -4.23 3.31
C VAL A 74 -6.37 -2.99 3.44
N ILE A 75 -5.60 -2.90 4.53
CA ILE A 75 -4.49 -1.94 4.64
C ILE A 75 -3.20 -2.76 4.72
N ALA A 76 -2.32 -2.63 3.73
CA ALA A 76 -0.96 -3.15 3.82
C ALA A 76 -0.09 -2.13 4.58
N VAL A 77 0.46 -2.56 5.71
CA VAL A 77 1.38 -1.77 6.52
C VAL A 77 2.78 -2.35 6.35
N CYS A 78 3.67 -1.55 5.76
CA CYS A 78 5.05 -1.96 5.57
C CYS A 78 5.91 -1.52 6.76
N VAL A 79 6.66 -2.46 7.31
CA VAL A 79 7.60 -2.24 8.41
C VAL A 79 8.99 -2.72 8.03
N ALA A 80 10.02 -2.03 8.51
CA ALA A 80 11.42 -2.40 8.28
C ALA A 80 12.31 -1.79 9.36
N GLU A 81 13.51 -2.36 9.53
CA GLU A 81 14.56 -1.63 10.25
C GLU A 81 14.87 -0.29 9.56
N THR A 82 15.15 0.77 10.32
CA THR A 82 15.37 2.12 9.81
C THR A 82 16.34 2.19 8.62
N ARG A 83 17.44 1.45 8.69
CA ARG A 83 18.48 1.42 7.63
C ARG A 83 18.02 0.76 6.32
N TYR A 84 16.93 -0.01 6.34
CA TYR A 84 16.41 -0.73 5.17
C TYR A 84 15.09 -0.16 4.64
N ARG A 85 14.73 1.06 5.02
CA ARG A 85 13.52 1.74 4.55
C ARG A 85 13.42 1.84 3.03
N THR A 86 14.56 1.96 2.34
CA THR A 86 14.59 2.02 0.86
C THR A 86 14.10 0.72 0.24
N ASP A 87 14.55 -0.43 0.76
CA ASP A 87 14.12 -1.76 0.27
C ASP A 87 12.61 -1.93 0.44
N ALA A 88 12.08 -1.52 1.61
CA ALA A 88 10.64 -1.53 1.88
C ALA A 88 9.86 -0.64 0.89
N ILE A 89 10.36 0.54 0.55
CA ILE A 89 9.74 1.45 -0.43
C ILE A 89 9.71 0.82 -1.82
N ILE A 90 10.78 0.15 -2.25
CA ILE A 90 10.81 -0.56 -3.55
C ILE A 90 9.76 -1.68 -3.58
N ALA A 91 9.65 -2.46 -2.50
CA ALA A 91 8.63 -3.50 -2.38
C ALA A 91 7.20 -2.94 -2.44
N ILE A 92 6.95 -1.78 -1.80
CA ILE A 92 5.66 -1.10 -1.86
C ILE A 92 5.37 -0.61 -3.29
N ASP A 93 6.36 -0.11 -4.02
CA ASP A 93 6.13 0.32 -5.40
C ASP A 93 5.73 -0.86 -6.30
N HIS A 94 6.42 -1.99 -6.18
CA HIS A 94 6.01 -3.24 -6.86
C HIS A 94 4.58 -3.66 -6.49
N LEU A 95 4.23 -3.62 -5.19
CA LEU A 95 2.87 -3.90 -4.72
C LEU A 95 1.83 -3.00 -5.39
N VAL A 96 2.08 -1.69 -5.40
CA VAL A 96 1.16 -0.68 -5.94
C VAL A 96 0.96 -0.82 -7.45
N LEU A 97 2.03 -1.11 -8.19
CA LEU A 97 1.94 -1.35 -9.63
C LEU A 97 1.22 -2.67 -9.95
N ALA A 98 1.52 -3.73 -9.20
CA ALA A 98 0.82 -5.01 -9.34
C ALA A 98 -0.68 -4.87 -8.98
N ALA A 99 -1.01 -4.16 -7.92
CA ALA A 99 -2.39 -3.86 -7.56
C ALA A 99 -3.14 -3.16 -8.71
N ARG A 100 -2.51 -2.15 -9.33
CA ARG A 100 -3.08 -1.49 -10.51
C ARG A 100 -3.30 -2.46 -11.67
N ASN A 101 -2.37 -3.38 -11.91
CA ASN A 101 -2.51 -4.40 -12.95
C ASN A 101 -3.73 -5.31 -12.74
N GLU A 102 -4.03 -5.62 -11.47
CA GLU A 102 -5.18 -6.43 -11.04
C GLU A 102 -6.48 -5.60 -10.89
N GLY A 103 -6.48 -4.31 -11.21
CA GLY A 103 -7.64 -3.45 -11.06
C GLY A 103 -7.92 -3.00 -9.62
N ILE A 104 -6.96 -3.20 -8.72
CA ILE A 104 -7.04 -2.77 -7.32
C ILE A 104 -6.48 -1.35 -7.18
N GLY A 105 -7.27 -0.48 -6.54
CA GLY A 105 -6.88 0.87 -6.18
C GLY A 105 -6.05 0.89 -4.90
N THR A 106 -5.01 1.74 -4.90
CA THR A 106 -4.12 1.94 -3.75
C THR A 106 -3.87 3.42 -3.52
N CYS A 107 -3.43 3.76 -2.31
CA CYS A 107 -2.89 5.08 -2.01
C CYS A 107 -1.67 4.95 -1.11
N TRP A 108 -0.63 5.70 -1.40
CA TRP A 108 0.52 5.87 -0.51
C TRP A 108 0.13 6.82 0.62
N VAL A 109 0.15 6.37 1.87
CA VAL A 109 -0.14 7.17 3.05
C VAL A 109 1.11 7.20 3.93
N GLY A 110 1.88 8.29 3.79
CA GLY A 110 3.11 8.53 4.55
C GLY A 110 2.92 9.50 5.72
N PHE A 111 1.74 10.10 5.87
CA PHE A 111 1.42 10.99 6.98
C PHE A 111 0.60 10.23 8.02
N PHE A 112 1.28 9.73 9.05
CA PHE A 112 0.71 8.97 10.16
C PHE A 112 1.58 9.11 11.42
N ASP A 113 1.00 8.80 12.57
CA ASP A 113 1.72 8.67 13.84
C ASP A 113 2.34 7.26 13.91
N GLY A 114 3.65 7.18 13.71
CA GLY A 114 4.39 5.91 13.68
C GLY A 114 4.30 5.13 14.99
N GLU A 115 4.39 5.81 16.13
CA GLU A 115 4.33 5.16 17.45
C GLU A 115 2.91 4.64 17.74
N LYS A 116 1.88 5.40 17.36
CA LYS A 116 0.50 4.95 17.49
C LYS A 116 0.19 3.75 16.59
N VAL A 117 0.69 3.73 15.35
CA VAL A 117 0.53 2.58 14.45
C VAL A 117 1.27 1.36 14.99
N LYS A 118 2.49 1.53 15.55
CA LYS A 118 3.22 0.45 16.22
C LYS A 118 2.42 -0.13 17.40
N GLU A 119 1.87 0.73 18.25
CA GLU A 119 1.03 0.33 19.38
C GLU A 119 -0.19 -0.50 18.93
N ILE A 120 -0.91 -0.02 17.90
CA ILE A 120 -2.11 -0.68 17.38
C ILE A 120 -1.79 -2.07 16.82
N LEU A 121 -0.65 -2.23 16.14
CA LEU A 121 -0.29 -3.44 15.42
C LEU A 121 0.67 -4.36 16.19
N GLY A 122 1.19 -3.93 17.34
CA GLY A 122 2.21 -4.69 18.08
C GLY A 122 3.55 -4.78 17.35
N VAL A 123 3.94 -3.73 16.60
CA VAL A 123 5.22 -3.70 15.88
C VAL A 123 6.37 -3.56 16.88
N PRO A 124 7.44 -4.37 16.77
CA PRO A 124 8.61 -4.27 17.65
C PRO A 124 9.27 -2.88 17.63
N ALA A 125 9.88 -2.50 18.74
CA ALA A 125 10.48 -1.16 18.90
C ALA A 125 11.65 -0.88 17.94
N ASP A 126 12.36 -1.93 17.51
CA ASP A 126 13.47 -1.88 16.56
C ASP A 126 13.05 -1.84 15.09
N GLN A 127 11.76 -1.87 14.83
CA GLN A 127 11.16 -1.74 13.50
C GLN A 127 10.46 -0.40 13.34
N ASP A 128 10.56 0.21 12.16
CA ASP A 128 9.83 1.40 11.79
C ASP A 128 8.64 1.06 10.91
N VAL A 129 7.52 1.77 11.12
CA VAL A 129 6.45 1.81 10.13
C VAL A 129 6.91 2.70 8.97
N VAL A 130 7.00 2.12 7.78
CA VAL A 130 7.49 2.81 6.58
C VAL A 130 6.36 3.48 5.82
N MET A 131 5.23 2.76 5.65
CA MET A 131 4.10 3.22 4.83
C MET A 131 2.82 2.47 5.17
N LEU A 132 1.69 3.17 5.08
CA LEU A 132 0.36 2.54 5.04
C LEU A 132 -0.16 2.59 3.60
N VAL A 133 -0.65 1.46 3.10
CA VAL A 133 -1.20 1.34 1.75
C VAL A 133 -2.59 0.71 1.82
N PRO A 134 -3.65 1.53 1.93
CA PRO A 134 -5.01 1.03 1.79
C PRO A 134 -5.23 0.50 0.37
N MET A 135 -5.91 -0.62 0.24
CA MET A 135 -6.14 -1.34 -1.02
C MET A 135 -7.58 -1.82 -1.12
N GLY A 136 -8.19 -1.67 -2.30
CA GLY A 136 -9.54 -2.14 -2.60
C GLY A 136 -9.95 -1.83 -4.02
N TYR A 137 -11.10 -2.36 -4.45
CA TYR A 137 -11.69 -1.97 -5.73
C TYR A 137 -12.12 -0.50 -5.66
N PRO A 138 -11.74 0.37 -6.64
CA PRO A 138 -12.17 1.76 -6.66
C PRO A 138 -13.70 1.89 -6.67
N ALA A 139 -14.25 2.83 -5.91
CA ALA A 139 -15.68 3.12 -5.94
C ALA A 139 -16.11 3.68 -7.30
N ASP A 140 -15.25 4.50 -7.92
CA ASP A 140 -15.45 5.02 -9.28
C ASP A 140 -14.80 4.09 -10.30
N PRO A 141 -15.56 3.49 -11.23
CA PRO A 141 -15.01 2.66 -12.31
C PRO A 141 -14.02 3.40 -13.23
N ALA A 142 -14.14 4.73 -13.35
CA ALA A 142 -13.27 5.58 -14.18
C ALA A 142 -12.03 6.10 -13.41
N ALA A 143 -11.79 5.67 -12.18
CA ALA A 143 -10.71 6.16 -11.34
C ALA A 143 -9.31 5.98 -11.95
N PHE A 144 -9.14 4.98 -12.82
CA PHE A 144 -7.89 4.71 -13.52
C PHE A 144 -7.89 5.38 -14.91
N CYS A 145 -7.74 6.68 -14.93
CA CYS A 145 -7.67 7.47 -16.16
C CYS A 145 -6.25 7.88 -16.53
N LEU A 146 -6.01 8.09 -17.81
CA LEU A 146 -4.80 8.78 -18.28
C LEU A 146 -4.81 10.22 -17.78
N LYS A 147 -3.63 10.71 -17.42
CA LYS A 147 -3.40 12.12 -17.07
C LYS A 147 -2.13 12.61 -17.77
N GLU A 148 -2.06 13.91 -17.99
CA GLU A 148 -0.84 14.54 -18.45
C GLU A 148 0.36 14.18 -17.55
N PRO A 149 1.55 14.00 -18.12
CA PRO A 149 2.77 13.78 -17.35
C PRO A 149 2.98 14.89 -16.32
N ARG A 150 3.46 14.53 -15.15
CA ARG A 150 3.72 15.49 -14.06
C ARG A 150 4.98 16.33 -14.29
N ALA A 151 5.90 15.81 -15.09
CA ALA A 151 7.12 16.50 -15.50
C ALA A 151 7.36 16.28 -16.99
N ARG A 152 8.07 17.20 -17.63
CA ARG A 152 8.55 17.06 -19.00
C ARG A 152 9.99 16.57 -18.97
N LEU A 153 10.36 15.79 -19.97
CA LEU A 153 11.76 15.50 -20.26
C LEU A 153 12.31 16.75 -20.96
N GLU A 154 13.40 17.32 -20.45
CA GLU A 154 14.16 18.42 -21.05
C GLU A 154 15.29 17.87 -21.90
#